data_d292e1fec3face171e2ff98861d1bcc1
#
_entry.id   d292e1fec3face171e2ff98861d1bcc1
#
_cell.length_a   1.000
_cell.length_b   1.000
_cell.length_c   1.000
_cell.angle_alpha   90.00
_cell.angle_beta   90.00
_cell.angle_gamma   90.00
#
_symmetry.space_group_name_H-M   'P 1'
#
loop_
_entity.id
_entity.type
_entity.pdbx_description
1 polymer ?
#
loop_
_entity_poly.entity_id
_entity_poly.type
_entity_poly.pdbx_seq_one_letter_code
_entity_poly.pdbx_strand_id
1 'polypeptide(L)'
;VSSQTTISVQLQPDTEALEEVVVVGYGTVLKRDLTGSVASVKIEDEVSRQAATVDQLLQGRAAGVQVTQNAANPNSGVSVRIRGASSLRGNNEPLYVVDGVIISSAAEDVQSVDGSGQGNTGQDPQSGLNGINPRDIERIEILKDASATAIYGSRGANGVVLITTKSGSTDEPGGKFNTFFSRTISEITKTYDMLDGAGYANYSNATRLAAGETPRYVVDGGSVYSFLSNPDGTPSNNIDTTPATLYNWQDEVYQQGVSSSFGATFSGGNDNGDFYLSAGFNDLNGLIDNSSFKTTDIRLNINYDLSDRLRVEGRFSTFFSDSD
;
A
#
# COMPACT_ATOMS: atom_id res chain seq x y z
N VAL A 1 66.19 15.33 6.79
CA VAL A 1 64.72 15.20 6.62
C VAL A 1 64.49 14.59 5.24
N SER A 2 64.40 13.25 5.15
CA SER A 2 64.07 12.56 3.92
C SER A 2 62.54 12.58 3.74
N SER A 3 62.07 13.29 2.77
CA SER A 3 60.66 13.27 2.36
C SER A 3 60.40 11.98 1.56
N GLN A 4 59.67 11.06 2.15
CA GLN A 4 59.18 9.87 1.46
C GLN A 4 58.01 10.26 0.57
N THR A 5 58.25 10.29 -0.74
CA THR A 5 57.35 10.82 -1.78
C THR A 5 56.45 9.72 -2.41
N THR A 6 56.61 8.47 -2.01
CA THR A 6 55.87 7.35 -2.59
C THR A 6 55.26 6.50 -1.46
N ILE A 7 53.93 6.50 -1.34
CA ILE A 7 53.19 5.61 -0.46
C ILE A 7 52.70 4.46 -1.34
N SER A 8 53.25 3.25 -1.12
CA SER A 8 52.74 2.03 -1.75
C SER A 8 51.65 1.44 -0.85
N VAL A 9 50.38 1.56 -1.28
CA VAL A 9 49.26 0.92 -0.61
C VAL A 9 48.92 -0.37 -1.37
N GLN A 10 49.15 -1.49 -0.74
CA GLN A 10 48.72 -2.78 -1.26
C GLN A 10 47.27 -3.01 -0.83
N LEU A 11 46.32 -2.82 -1.75
CA LEU A 11 44.91 -3.17 -1.53
C LEU A 11 44.80 -4.70 -1.55
N GLN A 12 44.43 -5.28 -0.44
CA GLN A 12 43.95 -6.67 -0.41
C GLN A 12 42.54 -6.68 -1.00
N PRO A 13 42.24 -7.55 -1.96
CA PRO A 13 40.85 -7.72 -2.37
C PRO A 13 40.03 -8.21 -1.17
N ASP A 14 39.02 -7.49 -0.84
CA ASP A 14 38.01 -7.96 0.12
C ASP A 14 37.21 -9.09 -0.56
N THR A 15 37.57 -10.33 -0.24
CA THR A 15 36.95 -11.54 -0.83
C THR A 15 35.79 -12.07 0.00
N GLU A 16 35.31 -11.35 0.99
CA GLU A 16 34.02 -11.66 1.61
C GLU A 16 32.87 -11.19 0.69
N ALA A 17 32.76 -11.85 -0.46
CA ALA A 17 31.51 -11.86 -1.18
C ALA A 17 30.50 -12.63 -0.31
N LEU A 18 29.65 -11.90 0.43
CA LEU A 18 28.49 -12.49 1.07
C LEU A 18 27.73 -13.26 -0.01
N GLU A 19 27.67 -14.58 0.12
CA GLU A 19 26.91 -15.42 -0.80
C GLU A 19 25.43 -15.10 -0.57
N GLU A 20 24.87 -14.23 -1.41
CA GLU A 20 23.45 -13.86 -1.32
C GLU A 20 22.61 -15.09 -1.64
N VAL A 21 21.92 -15.59 -0.63
CA VAL A 21 21.02 -16.74 -0.72
C VAL A 21 19.62 -16.22 -1.03
N VAL A 22 19.01 -16.76 -2.07
CA VAL A 22 17.65 -16.43 -2.51
C VAL A 22 16.75 -17.61 -2.19
N VAL A 23 15.60 -17.34 -1.57
CA VAL A 23 14.56 -18.36 -1.36
C VAL A 23 13.85 -18.58 -2.69
N VAL A 24 13.87 -19.80 -3.21
CA VAL A 24 13.15 -20.18 -4.42
C VAL A 24 12.26 -21.38 -4.10
N GLY A 25 10.96 -21.15 -4.09
CA GLY A 25 10.00 -22.19 -3.81
C GLY A 25 10.09 -22.75 -2.39
N TYR A 26 10.42 -24.02 -2.30
CA TYR A 26 10.55 -24.74 -1.01
C TYR A 26 12.01 -24.90 -0.54
N GLY A 27 12.94 -24.17 -1.15
CA GLY A 27 14.36 -24.24 -0.81
C GLY A 27 15.11 -22.93 -1.00
N THR A 28 16.33 -22.89 -0.51
CA THR A 28 17.26 -21.78 -0.68
C THR A 28 18.29 -22.13 -1.73
N VAL A 29 18.54 -21.24 -2.68
CA VAL A 29 19.53 -21.39 -3.75
C VAL A 29 20.42 -20.15 -3.75
N LEU A 30 21.71 -20.34 -4.03
CA LEU A 30 22.60 -19.19 -4.17
C LEU A 30 22.18 -18.36 -5.37
N LYS A 31 22.15 -17.04 -5.23
CA LYS A 31 21.76 -16.10 -6.30
C LYS A 31 22.53 -16.33 -7.60
N ARG A 32 23.81 -16.72 -7.50
CA ARG A 32 24.67 -17.05 -8.65
C ARG A 32 24.20 -18.28 -9.44
N ASP A 33 23.49 -19.20 -8.79
CA ASP A 33 23.03 -20.48 -9.38
C ASP A 33 21.63 -20.33 -10.01
N LEU A 34 20.99 -19.18 -9.83
CA LEU A 34 19.70 -18.88 -10.44
C LEU A 34 19.87 -18.50 -11.90
N THR A 35 19.33 -19.32 -12.78
CA THR A 35 19.30 -19.07 -14.23
C THR A 35 18.21 -18.05 -14.63
N GLY A 36 17.28 -17.73 -13.75
CA GLY A 36 16.17 -16.80 -13.97
C GLY A 36 16.42 -15.39 -13.45
N SER A 37 15.71 -14.40 -14.01
CA SER A 37 15.75 -13.01 -13.54
C SER A 37 14.98 -12.87 -12.24
N VAL A 38 15.68 -12.82 -11.12
CA VAL A 38 15.15 -12.55 -9.79
C VAL A 38 15.61 -11.18 -9.34
N ALA A 39 14.68 -10.37 -8.85
CA ALA A 39 15.03 -9.13 -8.15
C ALA A 39 14.83 -9.34 -6.65
N SER A 40 15.87 -9.11 -5.86
CA SER A 40 15.83 -9.14 -4.40
C SER A 40 15.85 -7.70 -3.88
N VAL A 41 14.92 -7.38 -3.01
CA VAL A 41 14.81 -6.09 -2.33
C VAL A 41 14.91 -6.36 -0.83
N LYS A 42 16.03 -6.00 -0.24
CA LYS A 42 16.20 -5.99 1.21
C LYS A 42 15.47 -4.77 1.78
N ILE A 43 14.67 -4.97 2.79
CA ILE A 43 13.87 -3.90 3.37
C ILE A 43 14.62 -3.33 4.56
N GLU A 44 15.01 -2.07 4.43
CA GLU A 44 15.61 -1.30 5.51
C GLU A 44 14.52 -0.79 6.46
N ASP A 45 14.81 -0.74 7.75
CA ASP A 45 13.84 -0.33 8.77
C ASP A 45 13.26 1.07 8.53
N GLU A 46 14.06 2.00 8.00
CA GLU A 46 13.61 3.36 7.70
C GLU A 46 12.52 3.40 6.64
N VAL A 47 12.64 2.51 5.66
CA VAL A 47 11.70 2.41 4.54
C VAL A 47 10.41 1.74 4.99
N SER A 48 10.51 0.68 5.78
CA SER A 48 9.36 -0.02 6.29
C SER A 48 8.49 0.86 7.21
N ARG A 49 9.10 1.87 7.85
CA ARG A 49 8.39 2.85 8.68
C ARG A 49 7.50 3.81 7.89
N GLN A 50 7.83 4.06 6.63
CA GLN A 50 7.11 5.00 5.77
C GLN A 50 6.02 4.34 4.93
N ALA A 51 6.11 3.04 4.72
CA ALA A 51 5.15 2.30 3.92
C ALA A 51 3.90 1.95 4.74
N ALA A 52 2.73 2.28 4.21
CA ALA A 52 1.46 1.88 4.79
C ALA A 52 1.10 0.43 4.44
N THR A 53 1.52 -0.04 3.26
CA THR A 53 1.27 -1.40 2.76
C THR A 53 2.55 -2.05 2.25
N VAL A 54 2.56 -3.39 2.20
CA VAL A 54 3.69 -4.17 1.69
C VAL A 54 3.99 -3.86 0.22
N ASP A 55 2.96 -3.64 -0.57
CA ASP A 55 3.10 -3.36 -2.00
C ASP A 55 3.83 -2.04 -2.26
N GLN A 56 3.67 -1.06 -1.39
CA GLN A 56 4.39 0.22 -1.48
C GLN A 56 5.90 0.05 -1.29
N LEU A 57 6.35 -0.99 -0.57
CA LEU A 57 7.78 -1.29 -0.43
C LEU A 57 8.45 -1.65 -1.76
N LEU A 58 7.69 -2.08 -2.75
CA LEU A 58 8.18 -2.44 -4.08
C LEU A 58 8.32 -1.25 -5.02
N GLN A 59 7.66 -0.13 -4.72
CA GLN A 59 7.59 1.02 -5.60
C GLN A 59 8.98 1.62 -5.88
N GLY A 60 9.37 1.64 -7.16
CA GLY A 60 10.65 2.17 -7.61
C GLY A 60 11.90 1.36 -7.23
N ARG A 61 11.76 0.19 -6.57
CA ARG A 61 12.87 -0.62 -6.06
C ARG A 61 13.18 -1.86 -6.89
N ALA A 62 12.24 -2.30 -7.70
CA ALA A 62 12.42 -3.47 -8.55
C ALA A 62 12.24 -3.13 -10.03
N ALA A 63 13.28 -3.32 -10.84
CA ALA A 63 13.19 -3.08 -12.28
C ALA A 63 12.13 -3.98 -12.93
N GLY A 64 11.27 -3.40 -13.79
CA GLY A 64 10.19 -4.12 -14.48
C GLY A 64 8.99 -4.46 -13.59
N VAL A 65 8.87 -3.83 -12.42
CA VAL A 65 7.70 -3.91 -11.54
C VAL A 65 7.04 -2.53 -11.51
N GLN A 66 5.77 -2.49 -11.88
CA GLN A 66 4.94 -1.30 -11.80
C GLN A 66 4.01 -1.44 -10.61
N VAL A 67 4.03 -0.45 -9.74
CA VAL A 67 3.16 -0.36 -8.56
C VAL A 67 2.29 0.86 -8.74
N THR A 68 0.98 0.68 -8.73
CA THR A 68 0.00 1.75 -8.92
C THR A 68 -0.99 1.71 -7.76
N GLN A 69 -1.11 2.80 -7.03
CA GLN A 69 -2.14 2.94 -6.01
C GLN A 69 -3.48 3.26 -6.69
N ASN A 70 -4.52 2.52 -6.35
CA ASN A 70 -5.81 2.62 -7.01
C ASN A 70 -6.62 3.85 -6.58
N ALA A 71 -6.51 4.24 -5.31
CA ALA A 71 -7.15 5.44 -4.77
C ALA A 71 -6.31 6.08 -3.65
N ALA A 72 -6.66 7.28 -3.26
CA ALA A 72 -5.98 8.02 -2.16
C ALA A 72 -6.50 7.62 -0.77
N ASN A 73 -7.42 6.67 -0.66
CA ASN A 73 -7.95 6.19 0.60
C ASN A 73 -6.89 5.32 1.32
N PRO A 74 -6.72 5.41 2.64
CA PRO A 74 -5.75 4.62 3.40
C PRO A 74 -5.87 3.10 3.22
N ASN A 75 -7.07 2.59 2.95
CA ASN A 75 -7.35 1.17 2.73
C ASN A 75 -7.40 0.77 1.24
N SER A 76 -7.06 1.67 0.32
CA SER A 76 -7.13 1.35 -1.10
C SER A 76 -6.09 0.30 -1.48
N GLY A 77 -6.51 -0.66 -2.30
CA GLY A 77 -5.63 -1.66 -2.85
C GLY A 77 -4.56 -1.03 -3.75
N VAL A 78 -3.44 -1.70 -3.81
CA VAL A 78 -2.33 -1.37 -4.70
C VAL A 78 -2.25 -2.43 -5.78
N SER A 79 -2.22 -2.03 -7.03
CA SER A 79 -2.03 -2.94 -8.16
C SER A 79 -0.55 -3.08 -8.47
N VAL A 80 -0.07 -4.32 -8.45
CA VAL A 80 1.33 -4.67 -8.77
C VAL A 80 1.35 -5.44 -10.09
N ARG A 81 2.16 -4.99 -11.04
CA ARG A 81 2.32 -5.65 -12.33
C ARG A 81 3.78 -5.93 -12.61
N ILE A 82 4.08 -7.16 -12.98
CA ILE A 82 5.44 -7.59 -13.33
C ILE A 82 5.51 -7.73 -14.85
N ARG A 83 6.40 -6.94 -15.50
CA ARG A 83 6.59 -6.91 -16.96
C ARG A 83 5.33 -6.51 -17.77
N GLY A 84 4.40 -5.81 -17.16
CA GLY A 84 3.18 -5.30 -17.80
C GLY A 84 1.98 -6.24 -17.68
N ALA A 85 0.93 -5.98 -18.46
CA ALA A 85 -0.28 -6.78 -18.45
C ALA A 85 -0.14 -7.97 -19.42
N SER A 86 -0.39 -9.18 -18.93
CA SER A 86 -0.37 -10.42 -19.73
C SER A 86 -1.77 -10.82 -20.20
N SER A 87 -2.82 -10.36 -19.54
CA SER A 87 -4.22 -10.69 -19.84
C SER A 87 -5.06 -9.44 -20.05
N LEU A 88 -5.96 -9.50 -21.04
CA LEU A 88 -6.93 -8.44 -21.32
C LEU A 88 -8.19 -8.54 -20.44
N ARG A 89 -8.50 -9.70 -19.90
CA ARG A 89 -9.72 -9.94 -19.11
C ARG A 89 -9.47 -10.59 -17.76
N GLY A 90 -8.28 -11.14 -17.54
CA GLY A 90 -7.92 -11.82 -16.30
C GLY A 90 -7.18 -10.89 -15.34
N ASN A 91 -7.01 -11.36 -14.11
CA ASN A 91 -6.16 -10.73 -13.13
C ASN A 91 -4.71 -10.70 -13.65
N ASN A 92 -4.07 -9.54 -13.59
CA ASN A 92 -2.67 -9.34 -13.97
C ASN A 92 -1.74 -9.21 -12.75
N GLU A 93 -2.26 -9.47 -11.55
CA GLU A 93 -1.47 -9.40 -10.34
C GLU A 93 -0.58 -10.63 -10.16
N PRO A 94 0.59 -10.47 -9.52
CA PRO A 94 1.47 -11.58 -9.22
C PRO A 94 0.90 -12.47 -8.12
N LEU A 95 1.41 -13.69 -8.03
CA LEU A 95 1.15 -14.56 -6.90
C LEU A 95 2.00 -14.12 -5.70
N TYR A 96 1.37 -13.97 -4.53
CA TYR A 96 2.07 -13.66 -3.30
C TYR A 96 2.32 -14.93 -2.47
N VAL A 97 3.54 -15.06 -1.97
CA VAL A 97 3.95 -16.17 -1.10
C VAL A 97 4.67 -15.59 0.11
N VAL A 98 4.14 -15.82 1.29
CA VAL A 98 4.69 -15.31 2.54
C VAL A 98 5.20 -16.46 3.38
N ASP A 99 6.49 -16.47 3.69
CA ASP A 99 7.18 -17.55 4.44
C ASP A 99 6.85 -18.95 3.88
N GLY A 100 6.76 -19.08 2.56
CA GLY A 100 6.43 -20.34 1.88
C GLY A 100 4.94 -20.64 1.74
N VAL A 101 4.06 -19.86 2.34
CA VAL A 101 2.60 -20.02 2.25
C VAL A 101 2.04 -19.13 1.15
N ILE A 102 1.28 -19.72 0.23
CA ILE A 102 0.62 -18.98 -0.84
C ILE A 102 -0.57 -18.22 -0.24
N ILE A 103 -0.58 -16.90 -0.46
CA ILE A 103 -1.70 -16.03 -0.10
C ILE A 103 -2.46 -15.69 -1.38
N SER A 104 -3.75 -16.02 -1.43
CA SER A 104 -4.62 -15.58 -2.53
C SER A 104 -4.91 -14.08 -2.36
N SER A 105 -4.77 -13.30 -3.41
CA SER A 105 -5.35 -11.96 -3.42
C SER A 105 -6.87 -12.11 -3.36
N ALA A 106 -7.50 -11.60 -2.32
CA ALA A 106 -8.96 -11.73 -2.10
C ALA A 106 -9.82 -11.11 -3.21
N ALA A 107 -9.21 -10.46 -4.19
CA ALA A 107 -9.90 -9.89 -5.35
C ALA A 107 -10.56 -10.94 -6.27
N GLU A 108 -10.19 -12.21 -6.17
CA GLU A 108 -10.79 -13.28 -7.01
C GLU A 108 -12.05 -13.87 -6.41
N ASP A 109 -12.25 -13.80 -5.09
CA ASP A 109 -13.34 -14.53 -4.41
C ASP A 109 -14.59 -13.69 -4.09
N VAL A 110 -14.55 -12.38 -4.29
CA VAL A 110 -15.71 -11.51 -4.04
C VAL A 110 -16.34 -11.02 -5.35
N GLN A 111 -16.53 -11.90 -6.30
CA GLN A 111 -17.65 -11.72 -7.21
C GLN A 111 -18.90 -12.02 -6.39
N SER A 112 -19.60 -10.96 -5.99
CA SER A 112 -20.87 -11.06 -5.31
C SER A 112 -21.80 -12.02 -6.08
N VAL A 113 -22.09 -13.15 -5.47
CA VAL A 113 -23.00 -14.20 -5.98
C VAL A 113 -24.46 -13.76 -5.87
N ASP A 114 -24.72 -12.48 -5.83
CA ASP A 114 -26.07 -11.98 -5.90
C ASP A 114 -26.44 -11.76 -7.37
N GLY A 115 -27.01 -12.67 -8.04
CA GLY A 115 -27.37 -12.69 -9.46
C GLY A 115 -27.98 -11.40 -10.06
N SER A 116 -27.68 -10.23 -9.54
CA SER A 116 -28.17 -8.93 -9.98
C SER A 116 -27.36 -8.30 -11.12
N GLY A 117 -26.25 -8.93 -11.52
CA GLY A 117 -25.45 -8.47 -12.69
C GLY A 117 -24.86 -7.07 -12.57
N GLN A 118 -25.09 -6.39 -11.47
CA GLN A 118 -24.41 -5.15 -11.10
C GLN A 118 -23.28 -5.54 -10.16
N GLY A 119 -22.10 -5.78 -10.72
CA GLY A 119 -20.87 -5.84 -9.92
C GLY A 119 -20.87 -4.65 -8.98
N ASN A 120 -20.67 -4.91 -7.69
CA ASN A 120 -20.50 -3.87 -6.69
C ASN A 120 -19.25 -3.06 -7.06
N THR A 121 -19.44 -2.03 -7.90
CA THR A 121 -18.37 -1.19 -8.45
C THR A 121 -17.83 -0.20 -7.41
N GLY A 122 -18.14 -0.39 -6.13
CA GLY A 122 -17.83 0.53 -5.05
C GLY A 122 -16.81 0.06 -4.03
N GLN A 123 -16.36 -1.20 -4.08
CA GLN A 123 -15.26 -1.63 -3.21
C GLN A 123 -13.97 -1.71 -4.03
N ASP A 124 -13.01 -0.88 -3.68
CA ASP A 124 -11.65 -1.01 -4.18
C ASP A 124 -11.12 -2.40 -3.81
N PRO A 125 -10.50 -3.14 -4.74
CA PRO A 125 -9.91 -4.43 -4.43
C PRO A 125 -8.89 -4.24 -3.31
N GLN A 126 -9.13 -4.90 -2.18
CA GLN A 126 -8.18 -4.89 -1.07
C GLN A 126 -6.99 -5.78 -1.43
N SER A 127 -5.78 -5.32 -1.13
CA SER A 127 -4.59 -6.16 -1.27
C SER A 127 -4.67 -7.34 -0.31
N GLY A 128 -4.45 -8.56 -0.81
CA GLY A 128 -4.32 -9.76 0.03
C GLY A 128 -3.19 -9.69 1.06
N LEU A 129 -2.35 -8.67 0.96
CA LEU A 129 -1.24 -8.39 1.87
C LEU A 129 -1.59 -7.45 3.02
N ASN A 130 -2.84 -6.96 3.11
CA ASN A 130 -3.26 -6.03 4.17
C ASN A 130 -3.09 -6.60 5.59
N GLY A 131 -3.01 -7.93 5.73
CA GLY A 131 -2.74 -8.62 7.00
C GLY A 131 -1.26 -8.72 7.39
N ILE A 132 -0.35 -8.09 6.66
CA ILE A 132 1.09 -8.16 6.92
C ILE A 132 1.61 -6.76 7.21
N ASN A 133 2.22 -6.62 8.39
CA ASN A 133 2.87 -5.36 8.74
C ASN A 133 4.17 -5.20 7.92
N PRO A 134 4.34 -4.11 7.13
CA PRO A 134 5.56 -3.87 6.36
C PRO A 134 6.84 -3.91 7.19
N ARG A 135 6.76 -3.62 8.49
CA ARG A 135 7.90 -3.62 9.41
C ARG A 135 8.40 -4.99 9.79
N ASP A 136 7.54 -6.02 9.65
CA ASP A 136 7.91 -7.41 9.90
C ASP A 136 8.59 -8.07 8.72
N ILE A 137 8.76 -7.35 7.60
CA ILE A 137 9.37 -7.89 6.40
C ILE A 137 10.89 -7.69 6.46
N GLU A 138 11.62 -8.75 6.20
CA GLU A 138 13.07 -8.73 6.06
C GLU A 138 13.48 -8.45 4.63
N ARG A 139 12.86 -9.18 3.66
CA ARG A 139 13.17 -9.05 2.24
C ARG A 139 11.99 -9.46 1.37
N ILE A 140 11.99 -8.94 0.16
CA ILE A 140 11.03 -9.30 -0.88
C ILE A 140 11.82 -9.74 -2.12
N GLU A 141 11.48 -10.89 -2.64
CA GLU A 141 12.07 -11.45 -3.85
C GLU A 141 11.01 -11.56 -4.94
N ILE A 142 11.34 -11.13 -6.15
CA ILE A 142 10.41 -11.09 -7.25
C ILE A 142 10.89 -12.00 -8.36
N LEU A 143 10.17 -13.10 -8.57
CA LEU A 143 10.41 -14.06 -9.64
C LEU A 143 9.69 -13.58 -10.90
N LYS A 144 10.46 -13.20 -11.92
CA LYS A 144 9.91 -12.59 -13.13
C LYS A 144 9.89 -13.54 -14.32
N ASP A 145 10.73 -14.57 -14.31
CA ASP A 145 10.89 -15.50 -15.44
C ASP A 145 10.15 -16.81 -15.21
N ALA A 146 9.66 -17.39 -16.28
CA ALA A 146 8.93 -18.64 -16.26
C ALA A 146 9.72 -19.81 -15.62
N SER A 147 11.04 -19.84 -15.79
CA SER A 147 11.90 -20.85 -15.15
C SER A 147 11.87 -20.75 -13.62
N ALA A 148 11.87 -19.54 -13.06
CA ALA A 148 11.82 -19.31 -11.61
C ALA A 148 10.40 -19.51 -11.05
N THR A 149 9.35 -19.21 -11.83
CA THR A 149 7.95 -19.32 -11.38
C THR A 149 7.32 -20.69 -11.62
N ALA A 150 7.99 -21.59 -12.37
CA ALA A 150 7.47 -22.90 -12.80
C ALA A 150 6.97 -23.77 -11.63
N ILE A 151 7.62 -23.71 -10.47
CA ILE A 151 7.24 -24.46 -9.28
C ILE A 151 5.87 -24.06 -8.71
N TYR A 152 5.39 -22.86 -9.02
CA TYR A 152 4.08 -22.35 -8.61
C TYR A 152 2.97 -22.67 -9.63
N GLY A 153 3.33 -23.33 -10.75
CA GLY A 153 2.42 -23.73 -11.80
C GLY A 153 1.74 -22.55 -12.49
N SER A 154 0.49 -22.73 -12.92
CA SER A 154 -0.28 -21.70 -13.65
C SER A 154 -0.52 -20.43 -12.84
N ARG A 155 -0.59 -20.51 -11.51
CA ARG A 155 -0.74 -19.35 -10.64
C ARG A 155 0.44 -18.38 -10.66
N GLY A 156 1.63 -18.88 -11.01
CA GLY A 156 2.83 -18.05 -11.16
C GLY A 156 2.99 -17.38 -12.53
N ALA A 157 1.99 -17.47 -13.42
CA ALA A 157 2.08 -16.96 -14.80
C ALA A 157 2.34 -15.44 -14.90
N ASN A 158 1.81 -14.66 -13.96
CA ASN A 158 2.01 -13.20 -13.87
C ASN A 158 3.24 -12.79 -13.04
N GLY A 159 4.08 -13.78 -12.66
CA GLY A 159 5.19 -13.59 -11.71
C GLY A 159 4.81 -13.98 -10.29
N VAL A 160 5.81 -14.08 -9.44
CA VAL A 160 5.64 -14.43 -8.02
C VAL A 160 6.42 -13.44 -7.15
N VAL A 161 5.78 -12.95 -6.10
CA VAL A 161 6.39 -12.12 -5.07
C VAL A 161 6.54 -12.96 -3.81
N LEU A 162 7.79 -13.25 -3.46
CA LEU A 162 8.13 -13.97 -2.24
C LEU A 162 8.45 -12.97 -1.15
N ILE A 163 7.79 -13.09 -0.03
CA ILE A 163 7.95 -12.23 1.13
C ILE A 163 8.52 -13.09 2.26
N THR A 164 9.69 -12.70 2.74
CA THR A 164 10.30 -13.31 3.92
C THR A 164 10.15 -12.38 5.10
N THR A 165 9.55 -12.86 6.18
CA THR A 165 9.38 -12.07 7.40
C THR A 165 10.60 -12.23 8.32
N LYS A 166 10.77 -11.23 9.20
CA LYS A 166 11.86 -11.21 10.18
C LYS A 166 11.80 -12.42 11.10
N SER A 167 12.96 -12.96 11.40
CA SER A 167 13.20 -14.00 12.41
C SER A 167 14.11 -13.46 13.52
N GLY A 168 14.31 -14.22 14.55
CA GLY A 168 15.32 -13.93 15.56
C GLY A 168 16.73 -14.09 15.02
N SER A 169 17.70 -13.76 15.83
CA SER A 169 19.12 -14.00 15.56
C SER A 169 19.74 -14.80 16.67
N THR A 170 20.47 -15.85 16.32
CA THR A 170 21.26 -16.65 17.26
C THR A 170 22.46 -15.88 17.82
N ASP A 171 22.88 -14.82 17.12
CA ASP A 171 24.03 -13.98 17.50
C ASP A 171 23.70 -12.93 18.56
N GLU A 172 22.43 -12.82 19.00
CA GLU A 172 21.97 -11.86 20.01
C GLU A 172 21.52 -12.58 21.31
N PRO A 173 22.46 -13.10 22.11
CA PRO A 173 22.11 -13.72 23.40
C PRO A 173 21.58 -12.64 24.36
N GLY A 174 20.37 -12.81 24.89
CA GLY A 174 19.73 -11.89 25.80
C GLY A 174 18.54 -11.15 25.23
N GLY A 175 18.34 -11.24 23.93
CA GLY A 175 17.21 -10.64 23.22
C GLY A 175 17.34 -9.14 23.02
N LYS A 176 16.69 -8.66 21.95
CA LYS A 176 16.62 -7.26 21.56
C LYS A 176 15.18 -6.79 21.57
N PHE A 177 14.92 -5.74 22.33
CA PHE A 177 13.62 -5.13 22.41
C PHE A 177 13.66 -3.76 21.69
N ASN A 178 12.76 -3.57 20.70
CA ASN A 178 12.61 -2.32 19.99
C ASN A 178 11.16 -1.86 20.09
N THR A 179 10.98 -0.57 20.25
CA THR A 179 9.69 0.10 20.14
C THR A 179 9.78 1.25 19.15
N PHE A 180 8.67 1.53 18.49
CA PHE A 180 8.58 2.71 17.67
C PHE A 180 7.22 3.37 17.88
N PHE A 181 7.20 4.66 17.68
CA PHE A 181 6.00 5.47 17.58
C PHE A 181 6.18 6.45 16.43
N SER A 182 5.18 6.58 15.60
CA SER A 182 5.16 7.63 14.58
C SER A 182 3.80 8.30 14.54
N ARG A 183 3.81 9.61 14.29
CA ARG A 183 2.61 10.39 14.02
C ARG A 183 2.85 11.21 12.76
N THR A 184 1.96 11.04 11.80
CA THR A 184 2.03 11.69 10.49
C THR A 184 0.84 12.60 10.33
N ILE A 185 1.09 13.82 9.88
CA ILE A 185 0.06 14.79 9.53
C ILE A 185 0.12 14.97 8.02
N SER A 186 -0.99 14.72 7.36
CA SER A 186 -1.15 14.86 5.92
C SER A 186 -2.12 15.97 5.61
N GLU A 187 -1.79 16.81 4.66
CA GLU A 187 -2.61 17.92 4.21
C GLU A 187 -2.70 17.93 2.69
N ILE A 188 -3.80 18.45 2.17
CA ILE A 188 -3.96 18.65 0.74
C ILE A 188 -3.13 19.85 0.33
N THR A 189 -2.18 19.63 -0.54
CA THR A 189 -1.27 20.68 -1.03
C THR A 189 -1.90 21.56 -2.10
N LYS A 190 -2.91 21.06 -2.82
CA LYS A 190 -3.58 21.79 -3.89
C LYS A 190 -5.01 21.27 -4.07
N THR A 191 -5.96 22.18 -4.05
CA THR A 191 -7.35 21.94 -4.44
C THR A 191 -7.56 22.34 -5.90
N TYR A 192 -8.66 21.89 -6.48
CA TYR A 192 -9.07 22.34 -7.81
C TYR A 192 -9.59 23.78 -7.73
N ASP A 193 -9.20 24.59 -8.71
CA ASP A 193 -9.77 25.92 -8.89
C ASP A 193 -11.16 25.79 -9.53
N MET A 194 -12.18 25.80 -8.69
CA MET A 194 -13.57 25.63 -9.10
C MET A 194 -14.32 26.96 -9.01
N LEU A 195 -15.39 27.09 -9.79
CA LEU A 195 -16.27 28.22 -9.67
C LEU A 195 -16.93 28.23 -8.30
N ASP A 196 -16.92 29.38 -7.64
CA ASP A 196 -17.76 29.60 -6.47
C ASP A 196 -19.24 29.64 -6.87
N GLY A 197 -20.16 29.71 -5.90
CA GLY A 197 -21.57 29.69 -6.18
C GLY A 197 -22.04 30.86 -7.05
N ALA A 198 -21.45 32.04 -6.88
CA ALA A 198 -21.77 33.23 -7.70
C ALA A 198 -21.22 33.06 -9.11
N GLY A 199 -20.00 32.54 -9.26
CA GLY A 199 -19.41 32.22 -10.57
C GLY A 199 -20.22 31.18 -11.32
N TYR A 200 -20.66 30.11 -10.63
CA TYR A 200 -21.54 29.09 -11.20
C TYR A 200 -22.89 29.67 -11.66
N ALA A 201 -23.52 30.51 -10.83
CA ALA A 201 -24.79 31.14 -11.15
C ALA A 201 -24.67 32.04 -12.42
N ASN A 202 -23.59 32.84 -12.51
CA ASN A 202 -23.29 33.65 -13.67
C ASN A 202 -23.04 32.81 -14.93
N TYR A 203 -22.23 31.74 -14.80
CA TYR A 203 -21.97 30.82 -15.91
C TYR A 203 -23.25 30.12 -16.38
N SER A 204 -24.07 29.63 -15.46
CA SER A 204 -25.36 29.01 -15.77
C SER A 204 -26.30 29.98 -16.49
N ASN A 205 -26.42 31.22 -16.01
CA ASN A 205 -27.23 32.23 -16.63
C ASN A 205 -26.75 32.58 -18.05
N ALA A 206 -25.44 32.72 -18.25
CA ALA A 206 -24.86 33.01 -19.57
C ALA A 206 -25.16 31.87 -20.57
N THR A 207 -25.03 30.63 -20.14
CA THR A 207 -25.32 29.45 -20.96
C THR A 207 -26.79 29.39 -21.36
N ARG A 208 -27.71 29.66 -20.42
CA ARG A 208 -29.15 29.68 -20.68
C ARG A 208 -29.56 30.82 -21.64
N LEU A 209 -29.02 32.01 -21.41
CA LEU A 209 -29.25 33.17 -22.32
C LEU A 209 -28.77 32.85 -23.74
N ALA A 210 -27.61 32.21 -23.90
CA ALA A 210 -27.09 31.78 -25.21
C ALA A 210 -28.01 30.73 -25.89
N ALA A 211 -28.75 29.94 -25.12
CA ALA A 211 -29.74 28.98 -25.60
C ALA A 211 -31.12 29.62 -25.86
N GLY A 212 -31.28 30.91 -25.61
CA GLY A 212 -32.56 31.61 -25.74
C GLY A 212 -33.51 31.38 -24.56
N GLU A 213 -33.00 30.88 -23.44
CA GLU A 213 -33.76 30.64 -22.23
C GLU A 213 -33.63 31.78 -21.22
N THR A 214 -34.53 31.85 -20.26
CA THR A 214 -34.48 32.84 -19.18
C THR A 214 -33.40 32.48 -18.13
N PRO A 215 -32.75 33.51 -17.54
CA PRO A 215 -31.82 33.29 -16.40
C PRO A 215 -32.49 32.52 -15.25
N ARG A 216 -31.72 31.75 -14.52
CA ARG A 216 -32.21 30.97 -13.38
C ARG A 216 -31.86 31.59 -12.02
N TYR A 217 -30.82 32.39 -11.98
CA TYR A 217 -30.27 32.95 -10.76
C TYR A 217 -30.16 34.47 -10.84
N VAL A 218 -30.30 35.16 -9.74
CA VAL A 218 -29.92 36.55 -9.54
C VAL A 218 -28.70 36.57 -8.62
N VAL A 219 -27.66 37.28 -9.01
CA VAL A 219 -26.44 37.46 -8.22
C VAL A 219 -26.35 38.90 -7.79
N ASP A 220 -26.40 39.16 -6.49
CA ASP A 220 -26.29 40.50 -5.90
C ASP A 220 -25.32 40.47 -4.70
N GLY A 221 -24.26 41.29 -4.79
CA GLY A 221 -23.28 41.45 -3.73
C GLY A 221 -22.60 40.12 -3.29
N GLY A 222 -22.48 39.13 -4.19
CA GLY A 222 -21.94 37.79 -3.89
C GLY A 222 -22.97 36.80 -3.39
N SER A 223 -24.19 37.25 -3.07
CA SER A 223 -25.30 36.36 -2.75
C SER A 223 -26.00 35.88 -4.01
N VAL A 224 -26.44 34.62 -4.00
CA VAL A 224 -27.16 34.02 -5.13
C VAL A 224 -28.61 33.75 -4.69
N TYR A 225 -29.52 34.19 -5.51
CA TYR A 225 -30.97 34.01 -5.34
C TYR A 225 -31.50 33.20 -6.52
N SER A 226 -32.42 32.28 -6.30
CA SER A 226 -33.09 31.56 -7.34
C SER A 226 -34.42 32.21 -7.71
N PHE A 227 -34.84 32.10 -8.98
CA PHE A 227 -36.22 32.41 -9.33
C PHE A 227 -37.14 31.31 -8.81
N LEU A 228 -38.27 31.68 -8.26
CA LEU A 228 -39.32 30.75 -7.86
C LEU A 228 -39.85 30.02 -9.12
N SER A 229 -40.24 28.76 -8.96
CA SER A 229 -40.91 28.02 -10.02
C SER A 229 -42.45 28.22 -9.92
N ASN A 230 -43.10 28.36 -11.05
CA ASN A 230 -44.56 28.26 -11.09
C ASN A 230 -45.00 26.82 -10.77
N PRO A 231 -46.28 26.60 -10.42
CA PRO A 231 -46.84 25.27 -10.16
C PRO A 231 -46.68 24.26 -11.32
N ASP A 232 -46.57 24.81 -12.56
CA ASP A 232 -46.33 24.00 -13.77
C ASP A 232 -44.84 23.70 -14.05
N GLY A 233 -43.92 24.12 -13.15
CA GLY A 233 -42.49 23.89 -13.24
C GLY A 233 -41.78 24.93 -14.12
N THR A 234 -42.46 25.92 -14.68
CA THR A 234 -41.84 27.00 -15.44
C THR A 234 -41.22 28.03 -14.50
N PRO A 235 -40.13 28.74 -14.92
CA PRO A 235 -39.55 29.83 -14.12
C PRO A 235 -40.55 30.94 -13.88
N SER A 236 -40.69 31.37 -12.64
CA SER A 236 -41.47 32.56 -12.27
C SER A 236 -40.57 33.80 -12.39
N ASN A 237 -41.18 34.95 -12.60
CA ASN A 237 -40.47 36.24 -12.52
C ASN A 237 -40.24 36.68 -11.06
N ASN A 238 -40.74 35.94 -10.09
CA ASN A 238 -40.54 36.23 -8.68
C ASN A 238 -39.24 35.63 -8.19
N ILE A 239 -38.43 36.40 -7.46
CA ILE A 239 -37.17 35.97 -6.88
C ILE A 239 -37.47 35.44 -5.48
N ASP A 240 -36.87 34.31 -5.11
CA ASP A 240 -36.81 33.90 -3.74
C ASP A 240 -35.92 34.90 -2.98
N THR A 241 -36.48 35.54 -1.97
CA THR A 241 -35.76 36.55 -1.18
C THR A 241 -34.77 35.92 -0.20
N THR A 242 -34.77 34.60 -0.09
CA THR A 242 -33.79 33.86 0.74
C THR A 242 -32.56 33.54 -0.10
N PRO A 243 -31.37 34.04 0.28
CA PRO A 243 -30.16 33.73 -0.47
C PRO A 243 -29.85 32.23 -0.37
N ALA A 244 -29.42 31.64 -1.46
CA ALA A 244 -28.96 30.27 -1.47
C ALA A 244 -27.71 30.11 -0.58
N THR A 245 -27.67 29.09 0.26
CA THR A 245 -26.48 28.76 1.01
C THR A 245 -25.43 28.21 0.04
N LEU A 246 -24.30 28.88 -0.03
CA LEU A 246 -23.19 28.49 -0.90
C LEU A 246 -22.19 27.69 -0.08
N TYR A 247 -21.88 26.48 -0.53
CA TYR A 247 -20.89 25.59 0.08
C TYR A 247 -19.69 25.44 -0.84
N ASN A 248 -18.50 25.50 -0.28
CA ASN A 248 -17.30 24.98 -0.92
C ASN A 248 -17.19 23.49 -0.59
N TRP A 249 -17.66 22.65 -1.47
CA TRP A 249 -17.65 21.19 -1.25
C TRP A 249 -16.26 20.61 -1.06
N GLN A 250 -15.23 21.27 -1.55
CA GLN A 250 -13.86 20.81 -1.29
C GLN A 250 -13.47 21.01 0.17
N ASP A 251 -13.88 22.15 0.77
CA ASP A 251 -13.59 22.43 2.19
C ASP A 251 -14.44 21.56 3.13
N GLU A 252 -15.64 21.14 2.68
CA GLU A 252 -16.51 20.25 3.45
C GLU A 252 -16.06 18.79 3.40
N VAL A 253 -15.47 18.35 2.28
CA VAL A 253 -15.09 16.94 2.06
C VAL A 253 -13.67 16.67 2.52
N TYR A 254 -12.80 17.67 2.46
CA TYR A 254 -11.39 17.48 2.77
C TYR A 254 -11.07 17.84 4.22
N GLN A 255 -10.24 17.00 4.82
CA GLN A 255 -9.74 17.21 6.17
C GLN A 255 -8.23 17.03 6.25
N GLN A 256 -7.66 17.43 7.37
CA GLN A 256 -6.29 17.08 7.71
C GLN A 256 -6.26 15.63 8.22
N GLY A 257 -5.51 14.77 7.52
CA GLY A 257 -5.29 13.39 7.94
C GLY A 257 -4.26 13.31 9.07
N VAL A 258 -4.64 12.79 10.23
CA VAL A 258 -3.72 12.55 11.34
C VAL A 258 -3.62 11.06 11.57
N SER A 259 -2.51 10.46 11.14
CA SER A 259 -2.26 9.03 11.29
C SER A 259 -1.25 8.77 12.42
N SER A 260 -1.46 7.69 13.16
CA SER A 260 -0.58 7.27 14.25
C SER A 260 -0.25 5.81 14.11
N SER A 261 1.02 5.45 14.33
CA SER A 261 1.47 4.06 14.34
C SER A 261 2.31 3.80 15.58
N PHE A 262 2.03 2.69 16.24
CA PHE A 262 2.80 2.20 17.37
C PHE A 262 3.14 0.74 17.16
N GLY A 263 4.31 0.31 17.61
CA GLY A 263 4.66 -1.10 17.62
C GLY A 263 5.84 -1.41 18.51
N ALA A 264 5.93 -2.68 18.86
CA ALA A 264 6.99 -3.24 19.65
C ALA A 264 7.44 -4.57 19.04
N THR A 265 8.75 -4.82 19.06
CA THR A 265 9.32 -6.10 18.64
C THR A 265 10.26 -6.63 19.72
N PHE A 266 10.23 -7.94 19.92
CA PHE A 266 11.16 -8.63 20.78
C PHE A 266 11.73 -9.83 20.03
N SER A 267 13.03 -9.83 19.81
CA SER A 267 13.72 -10.91 19.09
C SER A 267 14.94 -11.36 19.86
N GLY A 268 15.34 -12.60 19.66
CA GLY A 268 16.54 -13.15 20.26
C GLY A 268 16.73 -14.60 19.88
N GLY A 269 17.83 -15.18 20.35
CA GLY A 269 18.13 -16.55 20.07
C GLY A 269 19.33 -17.06 20.86
N ASN A 270 19.62 -18.31 20.66
CA ASN A 270 20.79 -19.01 21.17
C ASN A 270 21.20 -20.12 20.16
N ASP A 271 22.22 -20.92 20.48
CA ASP A 271 22.71 -21.97 19.60
C ASP A 271 21.64 -23.00 19.18
N ASN A 272 20.53 -23.09 19.93
CA ASN A 272 19.48 -24.08 19.71
C ASN A 272 18.26 -23.52 19.00
N GLY A 273 18.17 -22.18 18.82
CA GLY A 273 17.03 -21.61 18.14
C GLY A 273 16.88 -20.11 18.33
N ASP A 274 15.94 -19.55 17.62
CA ASP A 274 15.63 -18.12 17.61
C ASP A 274 14.12 -17.87 17.67
N PHE A 275 13.77 -16.68 18.08
CA PHE A 275 12.39 -16.23 18.09
C PHE A 275 12.28 -14.75 17.70
N TYR A 276 11.14 -14.40 17.11
CA TYR A 276 10.74 -13.05 16.80
C TYR A 276 9.28 -12.86 17.17
N LEU A 277 9.00 -11.88 18.01
CA LEU A 277 7.66 -11.46 18.40
C LEU A 277 7.48 -10.01 18.00
N SER A 278 6.40 -9.69 17.31
CA SER A 278 5.99 -8.31 17.02
C SER A 278 4.53 -8.08 17.39
N ALA A 279 4.24 -6.85 17.77
CA ALA A 279 2.88 -6.34 17.92
C ALA A 279 2.83 -4.92 17.36
N GLY A 280 1.82 -4.65 16.53
CA GLY A 280 1.62 -3.39 15.84
C GLY A 280 0.20 -2.87 15.98
N PHE A 281 0.07 -1.55 16.00
CA PHE A 281 -1.19 -0.82 15.91
C PHE A 281 -0.99 0.37 14.97
N ASN A 282 -1.88 0.49 13.99
CA ASN A 282 -1.91 1.62 13.08
C ASN A 282 -3.33 2.20 13.07
N ASP A 283 -3.41 3.51 13.13
CA ASP A 283 -4.63 4.30 12.94
C ASP A 283 -4.34 5.31 11.83
N LEU A 284 -4.83 5.01 10.64
CA LEU A 284 -4.60 5.78 9.42
C LEU A 284 -5.86 6.58 9.11
N ASN A 285 -5.76 7.89 9.13
CA ASN A 285 -6.85 8.79 8.76
C ASN A 285 -6.55 9.42 7.40
N GLY A 286 -7.51 9.31 6.49
CA GLY A 286 -7.41 9.86 5.14
C GLY A 286 -7.65 11.37 5.09
N LEU A 287 -7.46 11.92 3.90
CA LEU A 287 -7.68 13.34 3.58
C LEU A 287 -9.15 13.64 3.27
N ILE A 288 -9.98 12.62 3.11
CA ILE A 288 -11.40 12.72 2.89
C ILE A 288 -12.09 12.41 4.21
N ASP A 289 -13.10 13.20 4.57
CA ASP A 289 -13.89 12.96 5.78
C ASP A 289 -14.50 11.55 5.78
N ASN A 290 -14.59 10.92 6.96
CA ASN A 290 -15.04 9.54 7.14
C ASN A 290 -14.21 8.50 6.36
N SER A 291 -12.92 8.73 6.14
CA SER A 291 -12.00 7.73 5.62
C SER A 291 -10.97 7.36 6.66
N SER A 292 -11.14 6.22 7.30
CA SER A 292 -10.22 5.71 8.32
C SER A 292 -9.90 4.24 8.11
N PHE A 293 -8.70 3.83 8.53
CA PHE A 293 -8.29 2.44 8.52
C PHE A 293 -7.44 2.14 9.75
N LYS A 294 -7.97 1.29 10.62
CA LYS A 294 -7.30 0.86 11.85
C LYS A 294 -6.87 -0.58 11.73
N THR A 295 -5.65 -0.85 12.14
CA THR A 295 -5.12 -2.22 12.12
C THR A 295 -4.43 -2.56 13.43
N THR A 296 -4.58 -3.79 13.84
CA THR A 296 -3.83 -4.39 14.96
C THR A 296 -3.29 -5.72 14.48
N ASP A 297 -2.00 -5.92 14.61
CA ASP A 297 -1.31 -7.13 14.20
C ASP A 297 -0.41 -7.69 15.31
N ILE A 298 -0.32 -8.99 15.35
CA ILE A 298 0.60 -9.73 16.22
C ILE A 298 1.22 -10.84 15.38
N ARG A 299 2.55 -10.98 15.47
CA ARG A 299 3.31 -12.04 14.80
C ARG A 299 4.26 -12.71 15.78
N LEU A 300 4.36 -14.02 15.67
CA LEU A 300 5.33 -14.84 16.41
C LEU A 300 5.98 -15.83 15.46
N ASN A 301 7.27 -15.73 15.29
CA ASN A 301 8.09 -16.67 14.55
C ASN A 301 9.04 -17.36 15.54
N ILE A 302 9.11 -18.68 15.51
CA ILE A 302 9.98 -19.48 16.36
C ILE A 302 10.66 -20.52 15.47
N ASN A 303 11.97 -20.65 15.59
CA ASN A 303 12.76 -21.70 15.01
C ASN A 303 13.50 -22.41 16.17
N TYR A 304 13.42 -23.73 16.24
CA TYR A 304 14.08 -24.48 17.29
C TYR A 304 14.67 -25.79 16.77
N ASP A 305 15.96 -25.96 17.00
CA ASP A 305 16.71 -27.16 16.65
C ASP A 305 16.63 -28.17 17.81
N LEU A 306 15.70 -29.11 17.70
CA LEU A 306 15.53 -30.20 18.69
C LEU A 306 16.71 -31.16 18.70
N SER A 307 17.38 -31.30 17.57
CA SER A 307 18.60 -32.09 17.40
C SER A 307 19.27 -31.67 16.09
N ASP A 308 20.51 -32.13 15.84
CA ASP A 308 21.24 -31.90 14.58
C ASP A 308 20.48 -32.33 13.31
N ARG A 309 19.39 -33.11 13.48
CA ARG A 309 18.58 -33.62 12.35
C ARG A 309 17.13 -33.19 12.35
N LEU A 310 16.69 -32.51 13.40
CA LEU A 310 15.28 -32.11 13.54
C LEU A 310 15.17 -30.68 13.99
N ARG A 311 14.69 -29.86 13.06
CA ARG A 311 14.29 -28.44 13.26
C ARG A 311 12.78 -28.34 13.30
N VAL A 312 12.25 -27.58 14.23
CA VAL A 312 10.83 -27.20 14.31
C VAL A 312 10.70 -25.73 14.08
N GLU A 313 9.85 -25.37 13.14
CA GLU A 313 9.53 -23.99 12.81
C GLU A 313 8.05 -23.72 13.09
N GLY A 314 7.76 -22.67 13.84
CA GLY A 314 6.41 -22.19 14.12
C GLY A 314 6.24 -20.76 13.62
N ARG A 315 5.18 -20.53 12.86
CA ARG A 315 4.80 -19.21 12.35
C ARG A 315 3.36 -18.96 12.76
N PHE A 316 3.14 -17.92 13.53
CA PHE A 316 1.80 -17.49 13.92
C PHE A 316 1.64 -16.00 13.58
N SER A 317 0.55 -15.65 12.96
CA SER A 317 0.19 -14.26 12.75
C SER A 317 -1.32 -14.08 12.87
N THR A 318 -1.72 -12.99 13.48
CA THR A 318 -3.12 -12.56 13.55
C THR A 318 -3.22 -11.08 13.19
N PHE A 319 -4.33 -10.72 12.58
CA PHE A 319 -4.57 -9.38 12.06
C PHE A 319 -6.04 -9.03 12.25
N PHE A 320 -6.29 -7.85 12.75
CA PHE A 320 -7.61 -7.26 12.87
C PHE A 320 -7.62 -5.91 12.16
N SER A 321 -8.64 -5.65 11.36
CA SER A 321 -8.79 -4.38 10.68
C SER A 321 -10.21 -3.86 10.83
N ASP A 322 -10.32 -2.55 10.91
CA ASP A 322 -11.58 -1.80 10.91
C ASP A 322 -11.44 -0.61 9.94
N SER A 323 -12.43 -0.36 9.12
CA SER A 323 -12.41 0.70 8.11
C SER A 323 -13.76 1.39 8.00
N ASP A 324 -13.74 2.71 7.95
CA ASP A 324 -14.89 3.57 7.64
C ASP A 324 -14.78 4.09 6.21
#